data_502483c08a15c1cc48813943c1085e8d
#
_entry.id   502483c08a15c1cc48813943c1085e8d
#
_cell.length_a   1.000
_cell.length_b   1.000
_cell.length_c   1.000
_cell.angle_alpha   90.00
_cell.angle_beta   90.00
_cell.angle_gamma   90.00
#
_symmetry.space_group_name_H-M   'P 1'
#
loop_
_entity.id
_entity.type
_entity.pdbx_description
1 polymer ?
#
loop_
_entity_poly.entity_id
_entity_poly.type
_entity_poly.pdbx_seq_one_letter_code
_entity_poly.pdbx_strand_id
1 'polypeptide(L)'
;FQYYKHGSFVSHMVHVSSKPVKVKNKYNIERSNSKNINELQAYFEQEGPYHPFFPYFNFNELNNAYNRGLQIENFYIAREQGNIVGIMAYWNQSEYKQTRIKSYARAIKIARPFVNIFARVFGGFSLPKIGETMNYASLHSILVKNENSDVFAALTNAILSDLKQLPFHYFLCGLPEMHPFQDSLNLFNKRRTIKGNCYLVSNQPPAELSNPNFYLELGRI
;
A
#
# COMPACT_ATOMS: atom_id res chain seq x y z
N PHE A 1 -4.69 30.91 1.93
CA PHE A 1 -4.91 29.54 1.48
C PHE A 1 -6.23 29.02 2.05
N GLN A 2 -7.02 28.38 1.22
CA GLN A 2 -8.26 27.72 1.60
C GLN A 2 -8.12 26.21 1.40
N TYR A 3 -8.87 25.45 2.22
CA TYR A 3 -8.89 23.98 2.18
C TYR A 3 -10.16 23.52 1.46
N TYR A 4 -9.98 22.86 0.35
CA TYR A 4 -11.09 22.30 -0.43
C TYR A 4 -11.08 20.78 -0.26
N LYS A 5 -12.14 20.21 0.32
CA LYS A 5 -12.26 18.76 0.46
C LYS A 5 -12.34 18.16 -0.93
N HIS A 6 -11.33 17.32 -1.26
CA HIS A 6 -11.27 16.62 -2.54
C HIS A 6 -11.94 15.26 -2.48
N GLY A 7 -11.75 14.51 -1.39
CA GLY A 7 -12.32 13.19 -1.25
C GLY A 7 -12.04 12.56 0.10
N SER A 8 -12.52 11.34 0.28
CA SER A 8 -12.24 10.51 1.44
C SER A 8 -11.42 9.30 1.03
N PHE A 9 -10.60 8.79 1.92
CA PHE A 9 -9.78 7.60 1.69
C PHE A 9 -9.87 6.64 2.88
N VAL A 10 -9.57 5.37 2.60
CA VAL A 10 -9.44 4.34 3.62
C VAL A 10 -7.99 3.84 3.61
N SER A 11 -7.35 3.95 4.75
CA SER A 11 -6.04 3.39 5.02
C SER A 11 -6.20 2.00 5.62
N HIS A 12 -5.66 0.99 4.96
CA HIS A 12 -5.66 -0.39 5.44
C HIS A 12 -4.30 -0.73 6.03
N MET A 13 -4.31 -1.28 7.23
CA MET A 13 -3.17 -1.92 7.87
C MET A 13 -3.46 -3.42 7.93
N VAL A 14 -2.77 -4.19 7.12
CA VAL A 14 -2.96 -5.65 7.00
C VAL A 14 -1.77 -6.35 7.64
N HIS A 15 -2.05 -7.29 8.55
CA HIS A 15 -1.01 -8.10 9.18
C HIS A 15 -0.45 -9.12 8.19
N VAL A 16 0.87 -9.28 8.15
CA VAL A 16 1.53 -10.20 7.20
C VAL A 16 1.11 -11.67 7.36
N SER A 17 0.64 -12.10 8.54
CA SER A 17 0.08 -13.44 8.74
C SER A 17 -1.36 -13.61 8.23
N SER A 18 -1.93 -12.62 7.54
CA SER A 18 -3.24 -12.77 6.90
C SER A 18 -3.23 -13.89 5.86
N LYS A 19 -4.41 -14.52 5.68
CA LYS A 19 -4.59 -15.49 4.60
C LYS A 19 -4.61 -14.75 3.27
N PRO A 20 -4.02 -15.33 2.20
CA PRO A 20 -4.13 -14.78 0.86
C PRO A 20 -5.60 -14.66 0.42
N VAL A 21 -5.91 -13.65 -0.35
CA VAL A 21 -7.20 -13.47 -1.00
C VAL A 21 -7.33 -14.46 -2.16
N LYS A 22 -8.50 -15.08 -2.32
CA LYS A 22 -8.75 -15.94 -3.48
C LYS A 22 -8.77 -15.13 -4.77
N VAL A 23 -8.03 -15.58 -5.77
CA VAL A 23 -7.96 -14.99 -7.09
C VAL A 23 -8.58 -15.95 -8.10
N LYS A 24 -9.43 -15.45 -8.99
CA LYS A 24 -10.15 -16.27 -9.99
C LYS A 24 -9.22 -16.71 -11.11
N ASN A 25 -8.38 -15.80 -11.60
CA ASN A 25 -7.46 -16.05 -12.69
C ASN A 25 -6.04 -16.29 -12.17
N LYS A 26 -5.28 -17.12 -12.90
CA LYS A 26 -3.86 -17.31 -12.64
C LYS A 26 -3.07 -16.32 -13.48
N TYR A 27 -2.53 -15.30 -12.85
CA TYR A 27 -1.56 -14.38 -13.46
C TYR A 27 -0.14 -14.88 -13.18
N ASN A 28 0.76 -14.69 -14.13
CA ASN A 28 2.17 -14.89 -13.87
C ASN A 28 2.68 -13.66 -13.10
N ILE A 29 3.02 -13.86 -11.83
CA ILE A 29 3.57 -12.81 -10.97
C ILE A 29 5.07 -13.03 -10.84
N GLU A 30 5.84 -12.05 -11.23
CA GLU A 30 7.29 -12.06 -11.10
C GLU A 30 7.79 -10.87 -10.28
N ARG A 31 8.86 -11.08 -9.53
CA ARG A 31 9.59 -10.01 -8.86
C ARG A 31 10.53 -9.37 -9.87
N SER A 32 10.56 -8.05 -9.93
CA SER A 32 11.36 -7.35 -10.91
C SER A 32 12.85 -7.32 -10.53
N ASN A 33 13.68 -6.99 -11.51
CA ASN A 33 15.12 -6.83 -11.39
C ASN A 33 15.60 -5.78 -12.40
N SER A 34 16.90 -5.52 -12.45
CA SER A 34 17.50 -4.52 -13.33
C SER A 34 17.16 -4.67 -14.83
N LYS A 35 16.85 -5.90 -15.30
CA LYS A 35 16.47 -6.13 -16.70
C LYS A 35 15.04 -5.62 -17.03
N ASN A 36 14.21 -5.43 -16.03
CA ASN A 36 12.82 -4.98 -16.21
C ASN A 36 12.69 -3.45 -16.19
N ILE A 37 13.73 -2.69 -15.92
CA ILE A 37 13.67 -1.23 -15.72
C ILE A 37 12.95 -0.52 -16.88
N ASN A 38 13.39 -0.78 -18.11
CA ASN A 38 12.82 -0.11 -19.30
C ASN A 38 11.34 -0.48 -19.53
N GLU A 39 11.00 -1.73 -19.28
CA GLU A 39 9.64 -2.23 -19.43
C GLU A 39 8.71 -1.65 -18.34
N LEU A 40 9.19 -1.58 -17.10
CA LEU A 40 8.48 -0.94 -15.99
C LEU A 40 8.28 0.55 -16.25
N GLN A 41 9.31 1.25 -16.74
CA GLN A 41 9.23 2.66 -17.08
C GLN A 41 8.18 2.91 -18.17
N ALA A 42 8.20 2.12 -19.24
CA ALA A 42 7.22 2.23 -20.32
C ALA A 42 5.78 2.00 -19.84
N TYR A 43 5.56 0.96 -19.00
CA TYR A 43 4.25 0.68 -18.43
C TYR A 43 3.78 1.81 -17.49
N PHE A 44 4.69 2.33 -16.68
CA PHE A 44 4.45 3.43 -15.75
C PHE A 44 4.05 4.73 -16.48
N GLU A 45 4.72 5.04 -17.59
CA GLU A 45 4.43 6.21 -18.43
C GLU A 45 3.12 6.04 -19.21
N GLN A 46 2.77 4.81 -19.56
CA GLN A 46 1.52 4.51 -20.26
C GLN A 46 0.32 4.59 -19.32
N GLU A 47 0.37 3.98 -18.15
CA GLU A 47 -0.79 3.83 -17.25
C GLU A 47 -0.91 4.98 -16.24
N GLY A 48 0.22 5.57 -15.80
CA GLY A 48 0.24 6.62 -14.78
C GLY A 48 -0.65 7.83 -15.08
N PRO A 49 -0.65 8.38 -16.30
CA PRO A 49 -1.45 9.56 -16.66
C PRO A 49 -2.97 9.39 -16.50
N TYR A 50 -3.46 8.16 -16.43
CA TYR A 50 -4.89 7.91 -16.19
C TYR A 50 -5.32 8.12 -14.73
N HIS A 51 -4.33 8.30 -13.82
CA HIS A 51 -4.58 8.45 -12.39
C HIS A 51 -4.22 9.86 -11.91
N PRO A 52 -5.19 10.72 -11.53
CA PRO A 52 -4.90 12.05 -10.97
C PRO A 52 -3.99 11.96 -9.75
N PHE A 53 -2.99 12.84 -9.68
CA PHE A 53 -1.96 12.89 -8.63
C PHE A 53 -1.01 11.69 -8.60
N PHE A 54 -0.95 10.91 -9.67
CA PHE A 54 0.04 9.85 -9.76
C PHE A 54 1.47 10.43 -9.72
N PRO A 55 2.36 9.94 -8.85
CA PRO A 55 3.70 10.47 -8.75
C PRO A 55 4.53 10.05 -9.95
N TYR A 56 5.22 10.99 -10.57
CA TYR A 56 6.18 10.69 -11.62
C TYR A 56 7.57 10.49 -11.05
N PHE A 57 8.25 9.40 -11.43
CA PHE A 57 9.65 9.16 -11.14
C PHE A 57 10.29 8.25 -12.21
N ASN A 58 11.62 8.31 -12.30
CA ASN A 58 12.38 7.50 -13.23
C ASN A 58 12.92 6.25 -12.51
N PHE A 59 12.65 5.06 -13.07
CA PHE A 59 13.14 3.80 -12.51
C PHE A 59 14.67 3.67 -12.50
N ASN A 60 15.38 4.38 -13.39
CA ASN A 60 16.84 4.45 -13.35
C ASN A 60 17.38 5.28 -12.17
N GLU A 61 16.51 6.09 -11.53
CA GLU A 61 16.87 7.01 -10.46
C GLU A 61 16.18 6.66 -9.14
N LEU A 62 15.76 5.41 -8.94
CA LEU A 62 15.08 5.00 -7.71
C LEU A 62 15.94 5.22 -6.46
N ASN A 63 17.26 5.12 -6.59
CA ASN A 63 18.19 5.29 -5.46
C ASN A 63 18.49 6.77 -5.13
N ASN A 64 17.48 7.64 -5.17
CA ASN A 64 17.59 9.05 -4.80
C ASN A 64 16.99 9.32 -3.41
N ALA A 65 17.17 10.55 -2.90
CA ALA A 65 16.69 10.95 -1.58
C ALA A 65 15.16 10.83 -1.42
N TYR A 66 14.39 11.06 -2.50
CA TYR A 66 12.92 11.02 -2.48
C TYR A 66 12.34 9.60 -2.46
N ASN A 67 13.11 8.63 -2.99
CA ASN A 67 12.72 7.22 -3.10
C ASN A 67 13.57 6.31 -2.20
N ARG A 68 14.24 6.86 -1.21
CA ARG A 68 15.12 6.11 -0.31
C ARG A 68 14.40 4.86 0.25
N GLY A 69 15.04 3.71 0.12
CA GLY A 69 14.49 2.42 0.53
C GLY A 69 13.54 1.76 -0.47
N LEU A 70 13.27 2.41 -1.62
CA LEU A 70 12.58 1.81 -2.74
C LEU A 70 13.60 1.32 -3.76
N GLN A 71 13.61 0.03 -4.04
CA GLN A 71 14.53 -0.63 -4.95
C GLN A 71 13.76 -1.30 -6.07
N ILE A 72 14.41 -1.55 -7.20
CA ILE A 72 13.78 -2.22 -8.34
C ILE A 72 13.24 -3.60 -7.96
N GLU A 73 13.92 -4.32 -7.09
CA GLU A 73 13.55 -5.63 -6.58
C GLU A 73 12.34 -5.60 -5.63
N ASN A 74 11.87 -4.39 -5.24
CA ASN A 74 10.64 -4.26 -4.47
C ASN A 74 9.38 -4.25 -5.35
N PHE A 75 9.54 -4.18 -6.68
CA PHE A 75 8.44 -4.18 -7.64
C PHE A 75 8.05 -5.60 -8.04
N TYR A 76 6.76 -5.78 -8.25
CA TYR A 76 6.14 -7.01 -8.75
C TYR A 76 5.38 -6.69 -10.03
N ILE A 77 5.48 -7.57 -10.98
CA ILE A 77 4.88 -7.46 -12.30
C ILE A 77 3.87 -8.59 -12.44
N ALA A 78 2.63 -8.25 -12.78
CA ALA A 78 1.62 -9.22 -13.17
C ALA A 78 1.54 -9.28 -14.69
N ARG A 79 1.65 -10.51 -15.23
CA ARG A 79 1.53 -10.74 -16.68
C ARG A 79 0.35 -11.64 -17.01
N GLU A 80 -0.30 -11.31 -18.12
CA GLU A 80 -1.28 -12.14 -18.78
C GLU A 80 -0.88 -12.29 -20.25
N GLN A 81 -0.71 -13.53 -20.70
CA GLN A 81 -0.24 -13.84 -22.07
C GLN A 81 1.05 -13.08 -22.47
N GLY A 82 1.99 -12.92 -21.53
CA GLY A 82 3.26 -12.24 -21.74
C GLY A 82 3.22 -10.71 -21.57
N ASN A 83 2.04 -10.08 -21.62
CA ASN A 83 1.90 -8.62 -21.47
C ASN A 83 1.79 -8.22 -20.00
N ILE A 84 2.33 -7.04 -19.64
CA ILE A 84 2.11 -6.46 -18.30
C ILE A 84 0.64 -6.02 -18.19
N VAL A 85 -0.04 -6.48 -17.15
CA VAL A 85 -1.40 -6.09 -16.78
C VAL A 85 -1.48 -5.40 -15.43
N GLY A 86 -0.37 -5.34 -14.70
CA GLY A 86 -0.27 -4.59 -13.46
C GLY A 86 1.13 -4.61 -12.87
N ILE A 87 1.45 -3.55 -12.16
CA ILE A 87 2.65 -3.44 -11.33
C ILE A 87 2.28 -2.98 -9.93
N MET A 88 3.07 -3.35 -8.95
CA MET A 88 2.95 -2.90 -7.57
C MET A 88 4.28 -3.08 -6.86
N ALA A 89 4.60 -2.20 -5.93
CA ALA A 89 5.77 -2.35 -5.08
C ALA A 89 5.40 -2.36 -3.60
N TYR A 90 6.32 -2.83 -2.77
CA TYR A 90 6.34 -2.48 -1.36
C TYR A 90 7.52 -1.54 -1.08
N TRP A 91 7.30 -0.54 -0.24
CA TRP A 91 8.30 0.43 0.15
C TRP A 91 8.66 0.31 1.63
N ASN A 92 9.93 0.02 1.89
CA ASN A 92 10.49 0.03 3.24
C ASN A 92 11.03 1.42 3.56
N GLN A 93 10.38 2.12 4.48
CA GLN A 93 10.74 3.47 4.89
C GLN A 93 11.38 3.51 6.29
N SER A 94 11.71 2.36 6.89
CA SER A 94 12.13 2.26 8.30
C SER A 94 13.39 3.04 8.64
N GLU A 95 14.24 3.35 7.66
CA GLU A 95 15.48 4.11 7.87
C GLU A 95 15.23 5.59 8.19
N TYR A 96 14.12 6.17 7.71
CA TYR A 96 13.85 7.61 7.88
C TYR A 96 12.43 7.93 8.39
N LYS A 97 11.49 6.99 8.30
CA LYS A 97 10.11 7.14 8.77
C LYS A 97 9.80 6.05 9.78
N GLN A 98 9.77 6.39 11.07
CA GLN A 98 9.51 5.44 12.14
C GLN A 98 8.25 5.81 12.89
N THR A 99 7.35 4.84 13.04
CA THR A 99 6.17 4.98 13.90
C THR A 99 6.45 4.29 15.23
N ARG A 100 6.47 5.05 16.34
CA ARG A 100 6.65 4.53 17.70
C ARG A 100 5.40 4.72 18.53
N ILE A 101 5.06 3.72 19.31
CA ILE A 101 3.95 3.80 20.25
C ILE A 101 4.38 4.64 21.46
N LYS A 102 3.89 5.86 21.58
CA LYS A 102 4.19 6.75 22.73
C LYS A 102 3.40 6.35 23.97
N SER A 103 2.11 6.07 23.83
CA SER A 103 1.24 5.70 24.96
C SER A 103 -0.03 5.00 24.46
N TYR A 104 -0.72 4.36 25.40
CA TYR A 104 -2.07 3.84 25.22
C TYR A 104 -3.03 4.54 26.19
N ALA A 105 -4.28 4.69 25.79
CA ALA A 105 -5.33 5.04 26.71
C ALA A 105 -5.36 4.03 27.88
N ARG A 106 -5.75 4.50 29.09
CA ARG A 106 -5.67 3.71 30.32
C ARG A 106 -6.32 2.33 30.20
N ALA A 107 -7.50 2.27 29.61
CA ALA A 107 -8.20 1.01 29.40
C ALA A 107 -7.43 0.03 28.49
N ILE A 108 -6.84 0.53 27.39
CA ILE A 108 -6.04 -0.29 26.47
C ILE A 108 -4.75 -0.76 27.14
N LYS A 109 -4.12 0.08 27.96
CA LYS A 109 -2.90 -0.28 28.70
C LYS A 109 -3.15 -1.47 29.63
N ILE A 110 -4.29 -1.49 30.34
CA ILE A 110 -4.70 -2.58 31.23
C ILE A 110 -5.07 -3.84 30.43
N ALA A 111 -5.85 -3.68 29.35
CA ALA A 111 -6.30 -4.79 28.52
C ALA A 111 -5.20 -5.42 27.66
N ARG A 112 -4.10 -4.71 27.39
CA ARG A 112 -3.03 -5.10 26.45
C ARG A 112 -2.48 -6.53 26.69
N PRO A 113 -2.13 -6.97 27.90
CA PRO A 113 -1.61 -8.34 28.11
C PRO A 113 -2.65 -9.39 27.70
N PHE A 114 -3.92 -9.19 28.03
CA PHE A 114 -5.00 -10.11 27.67
C PHE A 114 -5.21 -10.13 26.15
N VAL A 115 -5.30 -8.95 25.52
CA VAL A 115 -5.40 -8.82 24.06
C VAL A 115 -4.26 -9.55 23.36
N ASN A 116 -3.02 -9.43 23.86
CA ASN A 116 -1.87 -10.06 23.24
C ASN A 116 -1.84 -11.59 23.45
N ILE A 117 -2.33 -12.09 24.59
CA ILE A 117 -2.51 -13.53 24.81
C ILE A 117 -3.55 -14.08 23.82
N PHE A 118 -4.72 -13.46 23.73
CA PHE A 118 -5.75 -13.84 22.77
C PHE A 118 -5.26 -13.76 21.31
N ALA A 119 -4.55 -12.69 20.95
CA ALA A 119 -3.97 -12.54 19.63
C ALA A 119 -2.96 -13.65 19.29
N ARG A 120 -2.20 -14.13 20.28
CA ARG A 120 -1.23 -15.24 20.11
C ARG A 120 -1.95 -16.58 19.91
N VAL A 121 -3.02 -16.84 20.67
CA VAL A 121 -3.74 -18.11 20.64
C VAL A 121 -4.65 -18.21 19.41
N PHE A 122 -5.42 -17.18 19.15
CA PHE A 122 -6.46 -17.18 18.08
C PHE A 122 -6.02 -16.49 16.80
N GLY A 123 -4.80 -15.96 16.77
CA GLY A 123 -4.27 -15.20 15.65
C GLY A 123 -4.98 -13.85 15.48
N GLY A 124 -4.36 -12.78 15.93
CA GLY A 124 -4.91 -11.43 15.85
C GLY A 124 -3.81 -10.37 15.87
N PHE A 125 -4.22 -9.11 16.03
CA PHE A 125 -3.28 -8.00 16.20
C PHE A 125 -2.75 -7.97 17.64
N SER A 126 -1.46 -8.20 17.80
CA SER A 126 -0.78 -7.89 19.05
C SER A 126 -0.55 -6.39 19.16
N LEU A 127 -0.85 -5.84 20.33
CA LEU A 127 -0.55 -4.43 20.63
C LEU A 127 0.93 -4.29 20.99
N PRO A 128 1.74 -3.49 20.24
CA PRO A 128 3.16 -3.31 20.47
C PRO A 128 3.44 -2.76 21.88
N LYS A 129 4.68 -2.86 22.38
CA LYS A 129 5.07 -2.21 23.63
C LYS A 129 5.15 -0.70 23.46
N ILE A 130 4.97 0.04 24.56
CA ILE A 130 5.29 1.47 24.59
C ILE A 130 6.78 1.63 24.28
N GLY A 131 7.13 2.54 23.38
CA GLY A 131 8.50 2.75 22.88
C GLY A 131 8.88 1.82 21.72
N GLU A 132 8.11 0.78 21.42
CA GLU A 132 8.37 -0.12 20.31
C GLU A 132 8.08 0.54 18.97
N THR A 133 8.95 0.29 17.99
CA THR A 133 8.76 0.71 16.60
C THR A 133 7.87 -0.29 15.87
N MET A 134 6.91 0.22 15.13
CA MET A 134 6.06 -0.60 14.25
C MET A 134 6.80 -0.86 12.94
N ASN A 135 7.06 -2.14 12.64
CA ASN A 135 7.69 -2.53 11.39
C ASN A 135 6.61 -2.80 10.33
N TYR A 136 6.54 -1.93 9.35
CA TYR A 136 5.59 -2.04 8.24
C TYR A 136 6.24 -1.63 6.91
N ALA A 137 5.69 -2.14 5.82
CA ALA A 137 5.96 -1.67 4.47
C ALA A 137 4.72 -0.98 3.91
N SER A 138 4.89 0.04 3.06
CA SER A 138 3.77 0.67 2.35
C SER A 138 3.65 0.06 0.96
N LEU A 139 2.45 -0.29 0.51
CA LEU A 139 2.22 -0.58 -0.90
C LEU A 139 2.38 0.71 -1.71
N HIS A 140 3.06 0.61 -2.84
CA HIS A 140 3.50 1.72 -3.65
C HIS A 140 3.35 1.40 -5.14
N SER A 141 3.24 2.41 -5.98
CA SER A 141 3.16 2.28 -7.45
C SER A 141 2.10 1.26 -7.89
N ILE A 142 0.90 1.39 -7.33
CA ILE A 142 -0.21 0.49 -7.65
C ILE A 142 -0.80 0.91 -8.99
N LEU A 143 -0.36 0.29 -10.07
CA LEU A 143 -0.89 0.48 -11.41
C LEU A 143 -1.40 -0.84 -11.94
N VAL A 144 -2.70 -0.93 -12.13
CA VAL A 144 -3.36 -2.15 -12.60
C VAL A 144 -4.31 -1.79 -13.73
N LYS A 145 -4.06 -2.36 -14.89
CA LYS A 145 -4.83 -2.10 -16.10
C LYS A 145 -6.33 -2.35 -15.86
N ASN A 146 -7.15 -1.38 -16.27
CA ASN A 146 -8.61 -1.40 -16.12
C ASN A 146 -9.06 -1.62 -14.65
N GLU A 147 -8.26 -1.22 -13.67
CA GLU A 147 -8.57 -1.41 -12.23
C GLU A 147 -9.01 -2.86 -11.90
N ASN A 148 -8.38 -3.86 -12.51
CA ASN A 148 -8.75 -5.27 -12.33
C ASN A 148 -8.41 -5.76 -10.92
N SER A 149 -9.44 -6.00 -10.12
CA SER A 149 -9.31 -6.42 -8.72
C SER A 149 -8.64 -7.78 -8.53
N ASP A 150 -8.74 -8.72 -9.50
CA ASP A 150 -8.04 -10.01 -9.44
C ASP A 150 -6.53 -9.84 -9.63
N VAL A 151 -6.09 -8.95 -10.53
CA VAL A 151 -4.66 -8.58 -10.72
C VAL A 151 -4.12 -7.92 -9.46
N PHE A 152 -4.84 -6.95 -8.89
CA PHE A 152 -4.48 -6.30 -7.63
C PHE A 152 -4.32 -7.32 -6.50
N ALA A 153 -5.28 -8.23 -6.35
CA ALA A 153 -5.23 -9.27 -5.32
C ALA A 153 -4.06 -10.24 -5.53
N ALA A 154 -3.76 -10.61 -6.79
CA ALA A 154 -2.62 -11.48 -7.12
C ALA A 154 -1.28 -10.82 -6.74
N LEU A 155 -1.07 -9.56 -7.11
CA LEU A 155 0.11 -8.77 -6.75
C LEU A 155 0.23 -8.62 -5.23
N THR A 156 -0.86 -8.25 -4.55
CA THR A 156 -0.87 -8.11 -3.09
C THR A 156 -0.55 -9.42 -2.38
N ASN A 157 -1.04 -10.57 -2.88
CA ASN A 157 -0.73 -11.89 -2.33
C ASN A 157 0.75 -12.25 -2.49
N ALA A 158 1.36 -11.93 -3.63
CA ALA A 158 2.77 -12.18 -3.88
C ALA A 158 3.64 -11.35 -2.92
N ILE A 159 3.36 -10.05 -2.80
CA ILE A 159 4.02 -9.16 -1.84
C ILE A 159 3.82 -9.67 -0.41
N LEU A 160 2.61 -10.05 -0.02
CA LEU A 160 2.32 -10.58 1.31
C LEU A 160 3.14 -11.84 1.61
N SER A 161 3.33 -12.71 0.62
CA SER A 161 4.16 -13.93 0.75
C SER A 161 5.60 -13.60 1.10
N ASP A 162 6.18 -12.61 0.42
CA ASP A 162 7.57 -12.20 0.64
C ASP A 162 7.72 -11.42 1.94
N LEU A 163 6.78 -10.53 2.27
CA LEU A 163 6.80 -9.77 3.52
C LEU A 163 6.75 -10.67 4.78
N LYS A 164 6.21 -11.90 4.67
CA LYS A 164 6.24 -12.89 5.76
C LYS A 164 7.66 -13.37 6.10
N GLN A 165 8.57 -13.30 5.14
CA GLN A 165 9.98 -13.72 5.30
C GLN A 165 10.87 -12.54 5.74
N LEU A 166 10.34 -11.33 5.75
CA LEU A 166 11.01 -10.09 6.11
C LEU A 166 10.56 -9.61 7.51
N PRO A 167 11.30 -8.72 8.16
CA PRO A 167 10.99 -8.27 9.52
C PRO A 167 9.78 -7.31 9.60
N PHE A 168 8.81 -7.48 8.72
CA PHE A 168 7.57 -6.70 8.74
C PHE A 168 6.45 -7.42 9.46
N HIS A 169 5.67 -6.65 10.21
CA HIS A 169 4.45 -7.14 10.85
C HIS A 169 3.20 -6.78 10.04
N TYR A 170 3.28 -5.70 9.26
CA TYR A 170 2.15 -5.16 8.52
C TYR A 170 2.57 -4.64 7.16
N PHE A 171 1.62 -4.59 6.23
CA PHE A 171 1.69 -3.64 5.13
C PHE A 171 0.57 -2.61 5.24
N LEU A 172 0.83 -1.42 4.70
CA LEU A 172 -0.12 -0.31 4.62
C LEU A 172 -0.52 -0.09 3.16
N CYS A 173 -1.81 0.14 2.94
CA CYS A 173 -2.35 0.54 1.65
C CYS A 173 -3.43 1.60 1.85
N GLY A 174 -3.30 2.75 1.21
CA GLY A 174 -4.32 3.79 1.17
C GLY A 174 -4.98 3.83 -0.18
N LEU A 175 -6.30 3.87 -0.19
CA LEU A 175 -7.09 3.95 -1.42
C LEU A 175 -8.27 4.92 -1.21
N PRO A 176 -8.71 5.64 -2.25
CA PRO A 176 -9.98 6.37 -2.23
C PRO A 176 -11.12 5.48 -1.72
N GLU A 177 -12.07 6.04 -1.01
CA GLU A 177 -13.14 5.27 -0.36
C GLU A 177 -13.98 4.46 -1.36
N MET A 178 -14.14 4.96 -2.58
CA MET A 178 -14.91 4.30 -3.65
C MET A 178 -14.05 3.48 -4.62
N HIS A 179 -12.75 3.32 -4.35
CA HIS A 179 -11.86 2.60 -5.27
C HIS A 179 -12.21 1.10 -5.33
N PRO A 180 -12.25 0.46 -6.53
CA PRO A 180 -12.63 -0.95 -6.68
C PRO A 180 -11.79 -1.94 -5.86
N PHE A 181 -10.52 -1.61 -5.59
CA PHE A 181 -9.62 -2.46 -4.80
C PHE A 181 -9.95 -2.51 -3.30
N GLN A 182 -10.86 -1.64 -2.82
CA GLN A 182 -11.35 -1.69 -1.44
C GLN A 182 -11.91 -3.08 -1.11
N ASP A 183 -12.68 -3.67 -2.03
CA ASP A 183 -13.27 -4.98 -1.82
C ASP A 183 -12.22 -6.07 -1.66
N SER A 184 -11.15 -6.05 -2.46
CA SER A 184 -10.04 -6.99 -2.32
C SER A 184 -9.31 -6.85 -0.98
N LEU A 185 -9.05 -5.61 -0.52
CA LEU A 185 -8.44 -5.37 0.80
C LEU A 185 -9.37 -5.78 1.93
N ASN A 186 -10.68 -5.65 1.74
CA ASN A 186 -11.69 -6.05 2.73
C ASN A 186 -11.73 -7.56 2.98
N LEU A 187 -11.24 -8.38 2.07
CA LEU A 187 -11.18 -9.84 2.22
C LEU A 187 -10.06 -10.33 3.14
N PHE A 188 -9.05 -9.49 3.46
CA PHE A 188 -8.00 -9.90 4.40
C PHE A 188 -8.57 -10.04 5.82
N ASN A 189 -8.37 -11.21 6.42
CA ASN A 189 -8.96 -11.57 7.72
C ASN A 189 -8.32 -10.87 8.92
N LYS A 190 -7.08 -10.36 8.77
CA LYS A 190 -6.35 -9.67 9.84
C LYS A 190 -5.99 -8.25 9.41
N ARG A 191 -6.97 -7.35 9.37
CA ARG A 191 -6.80 -5.95 8.99
C ARG A 191 -7.41 -4.98 9.98
N ARG A 192 -6.92 -3.75 9.92
CA ARG A 192 -7.49 -2.56 10.56
C ARG A 192 -7.60 -1.47 9.51
N THR A 193 -8.59 -0.63 9.65
CA THR A 193 -8.83 0.49 8.74
C THR A 193 -8.93 1.79 9.50
N ILE A 194 -8.47 2.87 8.87
CA ILE A 194 -8.64 4.24 9.34
C ILE A 194 -9.16 5.03 8.15
N LYS A 195 -10.24 5.79 8.35
CA LYS A 195 -10.76 6.72 7.35
C LYS A 195 -10.13 8.08 7.53
N GLY A 196 -9.84 8.75 6.42
CA GLY A 196 -9.33 10.12 6.37
C GLY A 196 -9.96 10.90 5.23
N ASN A 197 -9.68 12.20 5.21
CA ASN A 197 -10.11 13.08 4.11
C ASN A 197 -8.87 13.67 3.44
N CYS A 198 -8.92 13.79 2.12
CA CYS A 198 -7.96 14.54 1.32
C CYS A 198 -8.48 15.94 1.08
N TYR A 199 -7.59 16.91 1.19
CA TYR A 199 -7.87 18.32 0.94
C TYR A 199 -6.87 18.87 -0.05
N LEU A 200 -7.35 19.64 -1.01
CA LEU A 200 -6.52 20.51 -1.84
C LEU A 200 -6.37 21.85 -1.13
N VAL A 201 -5.18 22.37 -1.12
CA VAL A 201 -4.87 23.69 -0.55
C VAL A 201 -4.54 24.64 -1.69
N SER A 202 -5.36 25.68 -1.87
CA SER A 202 -5.20 26.62 -2.97
C SER A 202 -5.69 28.00 -2.56
N ASN A 203 -5.22 29.05 -3.27
CA ASN A 203 -5.73 30.41 -3.16
C ASN A 203 -7.04 30.64 -3.94
N GLN A 204 -7.33 29.75 -4.89
CA GLN A 204 -8.53 29.77 -5.71
C GLN A 204 -9.21 28.39 -5.67
N PRO A 205 -10.52 28.32 -5.89
CA PRO A 205 -11.20 27.05 -6.02
C PRO A 205 -10.50 26.18 -7.09
N PRO A 206 -10.18 24.92 -6.80
CA PRO A 206 -9.61 24.02 -7.80
C PRO A 206 -10.63 23.77 -8.90
N ALA A 207 -10.15 23.55 -10.11
CA ALA A 207 -10.99 23.04 -11.20
C ALA A 207 -11.62 21.71 -10.76
N GLU A 208 -12.85 21.45 -11.23
CA GLU A 208 -13.52 20.20 -10.93
C GLU A 208 -12.69 19.03 -11.50
N LEU A 209 -12.35 18.06 -10.65
CA LEU A 209 -11.60 16.89 -11.08
C LEU A 209 -12.58 15.85 -11.62
N SER A 210 -12.37 15.45 -12.87
CA SER A 210 -13.23 14.51 -13.58
C SER A 210 -13.23 13.10 -13.00
N ASN A 211 -12.16 12.72 -12.29
CA ASN A 211 -12.01 11.39 -11.71
C ASN A 211 -12.06 11.45 -10.16
N PRO A 212 -13.10 10.87 -9.53
CA PRO A 212 -13.17 10.80 -8.06
C PRO A 212 -12.14 9.83 -7.46
N ASN A 213 -11.55 8.94 -8.27
CA ASN A 213 -10.52 8.00 -7.86
C ASN A 213 -9.14 8.63 -8.05
N PHE A 214 -8.79 9.58 -7.18
CA PHE A 214 -7.44 10.14 -7.15
C PHE A 214 -6.43 9.09 -6.66
N TYR A 215 -5.21 9.18 -7.16
CA TYR A 215 -4.13 8.31 -6.70
C TYR A 215 -3.66 8.71 -5.30
N LEU A 216 -3.51 7.74 -4.42
CA LEU A 216 -3.07 7.97 -3.04
C LEU A 216 -1.98 6.96 -2.64
N GLU A 217 -0.84 7.47 -2.23
CA GLU A 217 0.25 6.67 -1.67
C GLU A 217 0.55 7.09 -0.23
N LEU A 218 0.24 6.24 0.74
CA LEU A 218 0.52 6.48 2.16
C LEU A 218 2.02 6.63 2.45
N GLY A 219 2.86 6.06 1.62
CA GLY A 219 4.31 6.21 1.71
C GLY A 219 4.79 7.63 1.47
N ARG A 220 4.03 8.43 0.72
CA ARG A 220 4.39 9.80 0.33
C ARG A 220 3.72 10.90 1.16
N ILE A 221 2.90 10.53 2.13
CA ILE A 221 2.21 11.43 3.07
C ILE A 221 2.95 11.54 4.39
#